data_eee68796c7c0f8b3d5f7c4f3bf91f7d1
#
_entry.id   eee68796c7c0f8b3d5f7c4f3bf91f7d1
#
_cell.length_a   1.000
_cell.length_b   1.000
_cell.length_c   1.000
_cell.angle_alpha   90.00
_cell.angle_beta   90.00
_cell.angle_gamma   90.00
#
_symmetry.space_group_name_H-M   'P 1'
#
loop_
_entity.id
_entity.type
_entity.pdbx_description
1 polymer ?
#
loop_
_entity_poly.entity_id
_entity_poly.type
_entity_poly.pdbx_seq_one_letter_code
_entity_poly.pdbx_strand_id
1 'polypeptide(L)'
;MTDGMSSLGAFELGQNFQRINFLLQRLFLALSRREIRNPGVEGPGQPFFLRAAMNQAQGWMTNPMKSFNTHIQFWQNTTALYAELTQAMLSGAARMPKTADDDGVDARFADEEWSKHPFFYYLKRQYQIMSAYLESLADGASVGEDDKHAEQIHFFTHQLVDLFSPSNFLASNPVAI
;
A
#
# COMPACT_ATOMS: atom_id res chain seq x y z
N MET A 1 -13.80 11.00 -32.52
CA MET A 1 -13.45 9.56 -32.46
C MET A 1 -12.40 9.22 -31.38
N THR A 2 -12.03 10.17 -30.54
CA THR A 2 -10.98 10.06 -29.48
C THR A 2 -11.53 9.77 -28.07
N ASP A 3 -12.84 9.94 -27.85
CA ASP A 3 -13.46 9.73 -26.52
C ASP A 3 -13.65 8.26 -26.10
N GLY A 4 -13.67 7.34 -27.05
CA GLY A 4 -13.87 5.92 -26.75
C GLY A 4 -12.63 5.21 -26.21
N MET A 5 -11.42 5.68 -26.54
CA MET A 5 -10.17 5.05 -26.09
C MET A 5 -9.80 5.42 -24.65
N SER A 6 -10.15 6.62 -24.19
CA SER A 6 -9.87 7.06 -22.82
C SER A 6 -10.79 6.39 -21.79
N SER A 7 -12.05 6.15 -22.16
CA SER A 7 -13.02 5.48 -21.29
C SER A 7 -12.75 3.97 -21.14
N LEU A 8 -12.26 3.32 -22.18
CA LEU A 8 -11.84 1.91 -22.14
C LEU A 8 -10.62 1.73 -21.24
N GLY A 9 -9.62 2.61 -21.34
CA GLY A 9 -8.43 2.54 -20.49
C GLY A 9 -8.73 2.78 -19.01
N ALA A 10 -9.63 3.70 -18.67
CA ALA A 10 -10.05 3.95 -17.28
C ALA A 10 -10.86 2.78 -16.71
N PHE A 11 -11.69 2.13 -17.53
CA PHE A 11 -12.44 0.95 -17.12
C PHE A 11 -11.55 -0.27 -16.89
N GLU A 12 -10.58 -0.52 -17.77
CA GLU A 12 -9.57 -1.59 -17.60
C GLU A 12 -8.70 -1.36 -16.38
N LEU A 13 -8.27 -0.11 -16.11
CA LEU A 13 -7.55 0.26 -14.91
C LEU A 13 -8.36 -0.04 -13.65
N GLY A 14 -9.64 0.30 -13.63
CA GLY A 14 -10.54 0.01 -12.51
C GLY A 14 -10.72 -1.50 -12.27
N GLN A 15 -10.87 -2.29 -13.35
CA GLN A 15 -10.94 -3.75 -13.23
C GLN A 15 -9.64 -4.38 -12.73
N ASN A 16 -8.50 -3.90 -13.23
CA ASN A 16 -7.19 -4.39 -12.78
C ASN A 16 -6.95 -4.03 -11.31
N PHE A 17 -7.37 -2.86 -10.86
CA PHE A 17 -7.29 -2.46 -9.45
C PHE A 17 -8.14 -3.37 -8.54
N GLN A 18 -9.37 -3.67 -8.93
CA GLN A 18 -10.22 -4.62 -8.19
C GLN A 18 -9.59 -6.02 -8.14
N ARG A 19 -9.00 -6.46 -9.25
CA ARG A 19 -8.34 -7.75 -9.34
C ARG A 19 -7.10 -7.82 -8.44
N ILE A 20 -6.30 -6.75 -8.39
CA ILE A 20 -5.13 -6.63 -7.51
C ILE A 20 -5.58 -6.68 -6.05
N ASN A 21 -6.60 -5.92 -5.65
CA ASN A 21 -7.13 -5.95 -4.29
C ASN A 21 -7.63 -7.34 -3.89
N PHE A 22 -8.33 -8.03 -4.79
CA PHE A 22 -8.80 -9.40 -4.56
C PHE A 22 -7.62 -10.38 -4.40
N LEU A 23 -6.59 -10.26 -5.23
CA LEU A 23 -5.39 -11.11 -5.14
C LEU A 23 -4.60 -10.84 -3.85
N LEU A 24 -4.48 -9.57 -3.42
CA LEU A 24 -3.86 -9.19 -2.16
C LEU A 24 -4.61 -9.78 -0.96
N GLN A 25 -5.95 -9.72 -0.95
CA GLN A 25 -6.75 -10.36 0.09
C GLN A 25 -6.56 -11.87 0.13
N ARG A 26 -6.54 -12.54 -1.04
CA ARG A 26 -6.28 -13.98 -1.13
C ARG A 26 -4.88 -14.35 -0.65
N LEU A 27 -3.87 -13.54 -1.00
CA LEU A 27 -2.50 -13.74 -0.56
C LEU A 27 -2.39 -13.58 0.96
N PHE A 28 -3.00 -12.54 1.52
CA PHE A 28 -3.07 -12.33 2.96
C PHE A 28 -3.72 -13.52 3.68
N LEU A 29 -4.87 -14.01 3.17
CA LEU A 29 -5.54 -15.20 3.72
C LEU A 29 -4.69 -16.47 3.55
N ALA A 30 -3.94 -16.61 2.47
CA ALA A 30 -3.05 -17.74 2.25
C ALA A 30 -1.85 -17.70 3.20
N LEU A 31 -1.27 -16.52 3.43
CA LEU A 31 -0.19 -16.34 4.39
C LEU A 31 -0.65 -16.59 5.84
N SER A 32 -1.83 -16.10 6.19
CA SER A 32 -2.41 -16.32 7.54
C SER A 32 -2.75 -17.78 7.83
N ARG A 33 -3.00 -18.61 6.79
CA ARG A 33 -3.30 -20.05 6.93
C ARG A 33 -2.05 -20.94 6.89
N ARG A 34 -0.89 -20.37 6.57
CA ARG A 34 0.34 -21.17 6.46
C ARG A 34 0.89 -21.46 7.86
N GLU A 35 0.61 -22.64 8.39
CA GLU A 35 1.35 -23.19 9.53
C GLU A 35 2.82 -23.40 9.10
N ILE A 36 3.71 -22.54 9.59
CA ILE A 36 5.15 -22.73 9.43
C ILE A 36 5.56 -23.83 10.42
N ARG A 37 5.70 -25.06 9.92
CA ARG A 37 6.10 -26.25 10.68
C ARG A 37 7.58 -26.26 11.09
N ASN A 38 8.25 -25.14 11.18
CA ASN A 38 9.64 -25.08 11.63
C ASN A 38 9.69 -24.54 13.06
N PRO A 39 10.05 -25.38 14.06
CA PRO A 39 10.09 -24.98 15.47
C PRO A 39 11.18 -23.94 15.84
N GLY A 40 11.95 -23.45 14.88
CA GLY A 40 12.99 -22.43 15.07
C GLY A 40 12.68 -21.06 14.48
N VAL A 41 11.59 -20.92 13.73
CA VAL A 41 11.16 -19.63 13.16
C VAL A 41 9.69 -19.45 13.51
N GLU A 42 9.42 -18.85 14.65
CA GLU A 42 8.06 -18.44 15.01
C GLU A 42 7.67 -17.25 14.12
N GLY A 43 7.14 -17.57 12.94
CA GLY A 43 6.41 -16.59 12.14
C GLY A 43 5.09 -16.21 12.81
N PRO A 44 4.43 -15.11 12.39
CA PRO A 44 3.15 -14.72 12.95
C PRO A 44 2.09 -15.80 12.65
N GLY A 45 1.74 -16.59 13.67
CA GLY A 45 0.71 -17.61 13.60
C GLY A 45 -0.70 -17.00 13.65
N GLN A 46 -1.74 -17.85 13.47
CA GLN A 46 -3.14 -17.43 13.62
C GLN A 46 -3.43 -16.59 14.89
N PRO A 47 -2.86 -16.93 16.08
CA PRO A 47 -3.10 -16.15 17.29
C PRO A 47 -2.64 -14.69 17.17
N PHE A 48 -1.53 -14.44 16.48
CA PHE A 48 -1.01 -13.10 16.25
C PHE A 48 -1.99 -12.25 15.42
N PHE A 49 -2.47 -12.78 14.30
CA PHE A 49 -3.40 -12.06 13.44
C PHE A 49 -4.76 -11.84 14.09
N LEU A 50 -5.23 -12.84 14.85
CA LEU A 50 -6.48 -12.70 15.61
C LEU A 50 -6.37 -11.62 16.66
N ARG A 51 -5.27 -11.57 17.41
CA ARG A 51 -5.01 -10.56 18.43
C ARG A 51 -4.92 -9.16 17.81
N ALA A 52 -4.16 -9.00 16.74
CA ALA A 52 -4.08 -7.73 16.01
C ALA A 52 -5.45 -7.26 15.49
N ALA A 53 -6.28 -8.18 14.97
CA ALA A 53 -7.64 -7.86 14.54
C ALA A 53 -8.57 -7.47 15.71
N MET A 54 -8.45 -8.13 16.86
CA MET A 54 -9.20 -7.77 18.07
C MET A 54 -8.80 -6.39 18.60
N ASN A 55 -7.50 -6.08 18.62
CA ASN A 55 -7.01 -4.76 19.02
C ASN A 55 -7.48 -3.67 18.06
N GLN A 56 -7.46 -3.94 16.78
CA GLN A 56 -8.01 -3.02 15.79
C GLN A 56 -9.51 -2.79 16.01
N ALA A 57 -10.28 -3.84 16.29
CA ALA A 57 -11.70 -3.72 16.62
C ALA A 57 -11.91 -2.91 17.93
N GLN A 58 -11.07 -3.13 18.93
CA GLN A 58 -11.08 -2.34 20.17
C GLN A 58 -10.74 -0.88 19.90
N GLY A 59 -9.78 -0.59 19.04
CA GLY A 59 -9.45 0.76 18.58
C GLY A 59 -10.66 1.49 17.99
N TRP A 60 -11.47 0.79 17.17
CA TRP A 60 -12.74 1.32 16.67
C TRP A 60 -13.75 1.64 17.77
N MET A 61 -13.79 0.85 18.82
CA MET A 61 -14.73 1.06 19.95
C MET A 61 -14.27 2.19 20.86
N THR A 62 -12.96 2.32 21.07
CA THR A 62 -12.39 3.32 22.00
C THR A 62 -12.15 4.68 21.36
N ASN A 63 -11.76 4.70 20.09
CA ASN A 63 -11.51 5.94 19.33
C ASN A 63 -12.00 5.83 17.88
N PRO A 64 -13.31 5.78 17.65
CA PRO A 64 -13.89 5.59 16.33
C PRO A 64 -13.49 6.70 15.35
N MET A 65 -13.30 7.93 15.83
CA MET A 65 -12.92 9.07 14.99
C MET A 65 -11.50 8.90 14.43
N LYS A 66 -10.54 8.44 15.23
CA LYS A 66 -9.17 8.17 14.76
C LYS A 66 -9.17 7.09 13.68
N SER A 67 -9.83 5.97 13.94
CA SER A 67 -9.95 4.87 13.00
C SER A 67 -10.61 5.29 11.69
N PHE A 68 -11.72 6.05 11.78
CA PHE A 68 -12.41 6.59 10.62
C PHE A 68 -11.54 7.54 9.81
N ASN A 69 -10.79 8.45 10.47
CA ASN A 69 -9.90 9.38 9.80
C ASN A 69 -8.77 8.66 9.05
N THR A 70 -8.19 7.59 9.60
CA THR A 70 -7.17 6.77 8.92
C THR A 70 -7.71 6.22 7.60
N HIS A 71 -8.92 5.67 7.59
CA HIS A 71 -9.53 5.16 6.38
C HIS A 71 -9.90 6.27 5.37
N ILE A 72 -10.42 7.40 5.86
CA ILE A 72 -10.74 8.55 5.01
C ILE A 72 -9.47 9.10 4.36
N GLN A 73 -8.39 9.28 5.10
CA GLN A 73 -7.12 9.77 4.57
C GLN A 73 -6.58 8.85 3.46
N PHE A 74 -6.64 7.54 3.65
CA PHE A 74 -6.28 6.59 2.61
C PHE A 74 -7.07 6.82 1.32
N TRP A 75 -8.39 6.94 1.42
CA TRP A 75 -9.23 7.15 0.25
C TRP A 75 -9.06 8.54 -0.37
N GLN A 76 -8.88 9.57 0.44
CA GLN A 76 -8.60 10.93 -0.03
C GLN A 76 -7.28 10.98 -0.81
N ASN A 77 -6.22 10.42 -0.27
CA ASN A 77 -4.91 10.38 -0.92
C ASN A 77 -4.96 9.56 -2.22
N THR A 78 -5.65 8.41 -2.20
CA THR A 78 -5.82 7.59 -3.39
C THR A 78 -6.61 8.34 -4.48
N THR A 79 -7.71 8.99 -4.12
CA THR A 79 -8.54 9.77 -5.05
C THR A 79 -7.78 10.99 -5.59
N ALA A 80 -7.02 11.68 -4.73
CA ALA A 80 -6.18 12.80 -5.13
C ALA A 80 -5.11 12.36 -6.13
N LEU A 81 -4.45 11.22 -5.92
CA LEU A 81 -3.49 10.64 -6.84
C LEU A 81 -4.12 10.37 -8.24
N TYR A 82 -5.32 9.81 -8.28
CA TYR A 82 -6.03 9.59 -9.54
C TYR A 82 -6.37 10.90 -10.27
N ALA A 83 -6.83 11.91 -9.53
CA ALA A 83 -7.14 13.23 -10.10
C ALA A 83 -5.88 13.90 -10.67
N GLU A 84 -4.77 13.84 -9.93
CA GLU A 84 -3.46 14.36 -10.30
C GLU A 84 -2.94 13.71 -11.60
N LEU A 85 -2.99 12.37 -11.66
CA LEU A 85 -2.58 11.62 -12.86
C LEU A 85 -3.45 11.97 -14.07
N THR A 86 -4.77 12.00 -13.86
CA THR A 86 -5.71 12.34 -14.93
C THR A 86 -5.43 13.74 -15.47
N GLN A 87 -5.22 14.71 -14.59
CA GLN A 87 -4.88 16.08 -14.97
C GLN A 87 -3.55 16.16 -15.72
N ALA A 88 -2.51 15.45 -15.25
CA ALA A 88 -1.21 15.43 -15.90
C ALA A 88 -1.30 14.80 -17.30
N MET A 89 -2.04 13.72 -17.47
CA MET A 89 -2.26 13.06 -18.76
C MET A 89 -3.05 13.95 -19.73
N LEU A 90 -4.10 14.63 -19.25
CA LEU A 90 -4.91 15.52 -20.09
C LEU A 90 -4.16 16.80 -20.50
N SER A 91 -3.27 17.31 -19.63
CA SER A 91 -2.45 18.49 -19.93
C SER A 91 -1.25 18.20 -20.82
N GLY A 92 -0.96 16.92 -21.12
CA GLY A 92 0.23 16.54 -21.87
C GLY A 92 1.53 16.85 -21.11
N ALA A 93 1.49 16.83 -19.77
CA ALA A 93 2.63 17.13 -18.93
C ALA A 93 3.80 16.19 -19.25
N ALA A 94 4.97 16.76 -19.54
CA ALA A 94 6.18 15.99 -19.84
C ALA A 94 6.76 15.31 -18.58
N ARG A 95 6.30 15.68 -17.41
CA ARG A 95 6.69 15.12 -16.11
C ARG A 95 5.51 15.13 -15.15
N MET A 96 5.48 14.13 -14.27
CA MET A 96 4.54 14.09 -13.17
C MET A 96 4.86 15.19 -12.14
N PRO A 97 3.87 15.67 -11.38
CA PRO A 97 4.08 16.66 -10.34
C PRO A 97 5.10 16.18 -9.31
N LYS A 98 6.00 17.05 -8.88
CA LYS A 98 6.88 16.75 -7.76
C LYS A 98 6.09 16.75 -6.46
N THR A 99 6.32 15.73 -5.65
CA THR A 99 5.80 15.66 -4.28
C THR A 99 6.93 15.84 -3.29
N ALA A 100 6.60 16.19 -2.04
CA ALA A 100 7.59 16.35 -0.97
C ALA A 100 8.43 15.09 -0.74
N ASP A 101 7.89 13.91 -1.09
CA ASP A 101 8.57 12.62 -0.96
C ASP A 101 9.54 12.32 -2.12
N ASP A 102 9.60 13.18 -3.15
CA ASP A 102 10.51 13.00 -4.29
C ASP A 102 11.95 13.47 -3.99
N ASP A 103 12.20 14.04 -2.82
CA ASP A 103 13.53 14.53 -2.42
C ASP A 103 14.49 13.42 -1.94
N GLY A 104 14.30 12.19 -2.42
CA GLY A 104 15.35 11.18 -2.40
C GLY A 104 15.52 10.38 -1.10
N VAL A 105 14.51 10.32 -0.25
CA VAL A 105 14.58 9.59 1.03
C VAL A 105 14.62 8.07 0.83
N ASP A 106 13.97 7.53 -0.21
CA ASP A 106 13.93 6.09 -0.48
C ASP A 106 14.76 5.71 -1.70
N ALA A 107 15.94 5.12 -1.47
CA ALA A 107 16.87 4.69 -2.50
C ALA A 107 16.26 3.72 -3.54
N ARG A 108 15.18 3.00 -3.18
CA ARG A 108 14.47 2.09 -4.09
C ARG A 108 13.82 2.81 -5.26
N PHE A 109 13.51 4.10 -5.09
CA PHE A 109 12.85 4.96 -6.08
C PHE A 109 13.75 6.08 -6.61
N ALA A 110 15.08 5.89 -6.56
CA ALA A 110 16.05 6.87 -6.99
C ALA A 110 16.10 7.08 -8.52
N ASP A 111 15.67 6.09 -9.31
CA ASP A 111 15.63 6.21 -10.77
C ASP A 111 14.60 7.26 -11.20
N GLU A 112 14.97 8.09 -12.19
CA GLU A 112 14.13 9.18 -12.68
C GLU A 112 12.80 8.73 -13.30
N GLU A 113 12.72 7.50 -13.80
CA GLU A 113 11.50 6.95 -14.41
C GLU A 113 10.35 6.84 -13.39
N TRP A 114 10.66 6.66 -12.12
CA TRP A 114 9.66 6.72 -11.03
C TRP A 114 8.95 8.06 -10.91
N SER A 115 9.53 9.12 -11.46
CA SER A 115 8.98 10.47 -11.41
C SER A 115 8.58 11.02 -12.79
N LYS A 116 9.09 10.42 -13.89
CA LYS A 116 8.82 10.84 -15.26
C LYS A 116 7.65 10.08 -15.89
N HIS A 117 7.66 8.75 -15.75
CA HIS A 117 6.69 7.91 -16.42
C HIS A 117 5.40 7.78 -15.60
N PRO A 118 4.20 8.10 -16.15
CA PRO A 118 2.94 8.09 -15.40
C PRO A 118 2.63 6.77 -14.68
N PHE A 119 2.92 5.65 -15.31
CA PHE A 119 2.69 4.31 -14.75
C PHE A 119 3.58 4.05 -13.52
N PHE A 120 4.89 4.30 -13.61
CA PHE A 120 5.81 4.10 -12.50
C PHE A 120 5.55 5.10 -11.37
N TYR A 121 5.26 6.35 -11.71
CA TYR A 121 4.83 7.35 -10.73
C TYR A 121 3.61 6.88 -9.95
N TYR A 122 2.57 6.39 -10.65
CA TYR A 122 1.39 5.84 -10.00
C TYR A 122 1.73 4.67 -9.05
N LEU A 123 2.54 3.71 -9.49
CA LEU A 123 2.92 2.56 -8.68
C LEU A 123 3.67 2.99 -7.41
N LYS A 124 4.66 3.88 -7.55
CA LYS A 124 5.40 4.45 -6.42
C LYS A 124 4.45 5.14 -5.43
N ARG A 125 3.63 6.05 -5.92
CA ARG A 125 2.72 6.83 -5.07
C ARG A 125 1.66 5.98 -4.39
N GLN A 126 1.06 5.04 -5.12
CA GLN A 126 0.08 4.12 -4.55
C GLN A 126 0.71 3.22 -3.48
N TYR A 127 1.93 2.77 -3.71
CA TYR A 127 2.70 2.03 -2.71
C TYR A 127 2.94 2.87 -1.45
N GLN A 128 3.37 4.12 -1.58
CA GLN A 128 3.59 5.03 -0.44
C GLN A 128 2.30 5.27 0.35
N ILE A 129 1.17 5.52 -0.33
CA ILE A 129 -0.14 5.68 0.32
C ILE A 129 -0.54 4.41 1.07
N MET A 130 -0.34 3.22 0.47
CA MET A 130 -0.66 1.94 1.10
C MET A 130 0.26 1.66 2.29
N SER A 131 1.56 1.96 2.18
CA SER A 131 2.53 1.79 3.27
C SER A 131 2.15 2.62 4.49
N ALA A 132 1.88 3.92 4.29
CA ALA A 132 1.47 4.81 5.37
C ALA A 132 0.14 4.36 6.01
N TYR A 133 -0.79 3.84 5.21
CA TYR A 133 -2.03 3.28 5.73
C TYR A 133 -1.81 2.03 6.57
N LEU A 134 -0.97 1.07 6.12
CA LEU A 134 -0.64 -0.14 6.87
C LEU A 134 0.10 0.18 8.17
N GLU A 135 1.02 1.13 8.16
CA GLU A 135 1.72 1.61 9.35
C GLU A 135 0.74 2.23 10.36
N SER A 136 -0.18 3.07 9.89
CA SER A 136 -1.22 3.64 10.76
C SER A 136 -2.16 2.58 11.35
N LEU A 137 -2.43 1.48 10.62
CA LEU A 137 -3.17 0.34 11.16
C LEU A 137 -2.34 -0.42 12.20
N ALA A 138 -1.04 -0.58 12.00
CA ALA A 138 -0.13 -1.20 12.96
C ALA A 138 -0.06 -0.40 14.26
N ASP A 139 0.01 0.94 14.17
CA ASP A 139 -0.07 1.83 15.33
C ASP A 139 -1.38 1.62 16.12
N GLY A 140 -2.49 1.46 15.41
CA GLY A 140 -3.78 1.18 16.02
C GLY A 140 -3.85 -0.20 16.69
N ALA A 141 -3.27 -1.21 16.06
CA ALA A 141 -3.25 -2.58 16.54
C ALA A 141 -2.27 -2.80 17.70
N SER A 142 -1.25 -1.96 17.86
CA SER A 142 -0.27 -2.03 18.95
C SER A 142 -0.73 -1.34 20.24
N VAL A 143 -1.82 -0.59 20.20
CA VAL A 143 -2.35 0.12 21.38
C VAL A 143 -2.76 -0.85 22.47
N GLY A 144 -2.16 -0.71 23.67
CA GLY A 144 -2.45 -1.57 24.82
C GLY A 144 -1.72 -2.91 24.84
N GLU A 145 -0.87 -3.16 23.85
CA GLU A 145 0.05 -4.29 23.85
C GLU A 145 1.30 -4.02 24.69
N ASP A 146 1.95 -5.09 25.15
CA ASP A 146 3.29 -4.98 25.70
C ASP A 146 4.32 -4.65 24.59
N ASP A 147 5.47 -4.12 24.98
CA ASP A 147 6.51 -3.65 24.05
C ASP A 147 6.91 -4.70 23.01
N LYS A 148 7.02 -5.95 23.44
CA LYS A 148 7.41 -7.07 22.56
C LYS A 148 6.37 -7.33 21.47
N HIS A 149 5.09 -7.34 21.81
CA HIS A 149 4.03 -7.56 20.84
C HIS A 149 3.83 -6.35 19.92
N ALA A 150 3.95 -5.14 20.47
CA ALA A 150 3.94 -3.92 19.67
C ALA A 150 5.06 -3.93 18.62
N GLU A 151 6.30 -4.23 19.02
CA GLU A 151 7.44 -4.38 18.11
C GLU A 151 7.22 -5.46 17.05
N GLN A 152 6.62 -6.60 17.42
CA GLN A 152 6.28 -7.65 16.45
C GLN A 152 5.28 -7.16 15.40
N ILE A 153 4.23 -6.44 15.81
CA ILE A 153 3.23 -5.88 14.88
C ILE A 153 3.92 -4.95 13.88
N HIS A 154 4.72 -4.01 14.36
CA HIS A 154 5.46 -3.08 13.51
C HIS A 154 6.45 -3.80 12.59
N PHE A 155 7.24 -4.72 13.13
CA PHE A 155 8.20 -5.51 12.35
C PHE A 155 7.51 -6.24 11.19
N PHE A 156 6.44 -6.97 11.45
CA PHE A 156 5.73 -7.69 10.39
C PHE A 156 5.05 -6.75 9.39
N THR A 157 4.55 -5.61 9.84
CA THR A 157 3.99 -4.59 8.93
C THR A 157 5.07 -4.07 7.99
N HIS A 158 6.25 -3.72 8.51
CA HIS A 158 7.38 -3.31 7.68
C HIS A 158 7.81 -4.39 6.69
N GLN A 159 7.87 -5.66 7.12
CA GLN A 159 8.20 -6.77 6.21
C GLN A 159 7.17 -6.92 5.09
N LEU A 160 5.87 -6.74 5.37
CA LEU A 160 4.82 -6.74 4.35
C LEU A 160 4.97 -5.56 3.39
N VAL A 161 5.17 -4.37 3.93
CA VAL A 161 5.40 -3.15 3.13
C VAL A 161 6.59 -3.36 2.19
N ASP A 162 7.73 -3.82 2.70
CA ASP A 162 8.92 -4.05 1.89
C ASP A 162 8.70 -5.14 0.83
N LEU A 163 8.02 -6.23 1.19
CA LEU A 163 7.72 -7.31 0.26
C LEU A 163 6.91 -6.83 -0.96
N PHE A 164 5.97 -5.92 -0.74
CA PHE A 164 5.08 -5.39 -1.79
C PHE A 164 5.62 -4.14 -2.48
N SER A 165 6.87 -3.75 -2.20
CA SER A 165 7.49 -2.65 -2.95
C SER A 165 7.50 -2.95 -4.45
N PRO A 166 7.01 -2.03 -5.30
CA PRO A 166 7.01 -2.22 -6.75
C PRO A 166 8.42 -2.34 -7.33
N SER A 167 9.45 -1.89 -6.63
CA SER A 167 10.84 -2.08 -7.01
C SER A 167 11.30 -3.55 -6.97
N ASN A 168 10.59 -4.43 -6.27
CA ASN A 168 10.94 -5.84 -6.14
C ASN A 168 10.47 -6.72 -7.31
N PHE A 169 9.65 -6.18 -8.21
CA PHE A 169 9.04 -6.97 -9.28
C PHE A 169 9.53 -6.48 -10.65
N LEU A 170 9.97 -7.40 -11.50
CA LEU A 170 10.47 -7.08 -12.85
C LEU A 170 9.48 -6.22 -13.67
N ALA A 171 8.19 -6.56 -13.62
CA ALA A 171 7.16 -5.88 -14.41
C ALA A 171 6.80 -4.46 -13.90
N SER A 172 7.25 -4.07 -12.73
CA SER A 172 6.95 -2.78 -12.09
C SER A 172 8.20 -1.97 -11.74
N ASN A 173 9.40 -2.52 -11.98
CA ASN A 173 10.66 -1.84 -11.73
C ASN A 173 11.23 -1.26 -13.03
N PRO A 174 11.29 0.08 -13.19
CA PRO A 174 11.78 0.70 -14.42
C PRO A 174 13.25 0.37 -14.74
N VAL A 175 14.06 0.06 -13.72
CA VAL A 175 15.48 -0.30 -13.91
C VAL A 175 15.63 -1.72 -14.46
N ALA A 176 14.59 -2.55 -14.34
CA ALA A 176 14.63 -3.96 -14.74
C ALA A 176 13.98 -4.22 -16.13
N ILE A 177 13.31 -3.22 -16.70
CA ILE A 177 12.69 -3.27 -18.03
C ILE A 177 13.57 -2.59 -19.06
#